data_1fd828ba11ef8c2744f3eb64e7c75905
#
_entry.id   1fd828ba11ef8c2744f3eb64e7c75905
#
_cell.length_a   1.000
_cell.length_b   1.000
_cell.length_c   1.000
_cell.angle_alpha   90.00
_cell.angle_beta   90.00
_cell.angle_gamma   90.00
#
_symmetry.space_group_name_H-M   'P 1'
#
loop_
_entity.id
_entity.type
_entity.pdbx_description
1 polymer ?
#
loop_
_entity_poly.entity_id
_entity_poly.type
_entity_poly.pdbx_seq_one_letter_code
_entity_poly.pdbx_strand_id
1 'polypeptide(L)'
;MKNLLIATVMALLGTYAQAAPLHIVACEPEWGALAQELAGDKATIYTATNALQDPHHIQARPSLIAAVRNASLLVCTGAELETGWLPVLQRQSGNPAVQVGQPGYFEAAAYVRKLEIPTRLDRADGDVHAAGNPHIQTDPRNIALVADALAKRLSALDAANAAFYAARYADFSTRWQAAQLRWEKAAAPLRGTPIVVQHKAFPYLQDWLGLKEVATLEPKPGVEPSSAYLAEVLARLQATPARLIIRAAYNDGRPSEWLAQRARIPALALPFTVGGNDRAKDLFGLFDDTVAQLVQAAK
;
A
#
# COMPACT_ATOMS: atom_id res chain seq x y z
N MET A 1 47.63 60.20 25.19
CA MET A 1 47.75 58.75 24.93
C MET A 1 46.33 58.14 25.01
N LYS A 2 45.68 57.92 23.86
CA LYS A 2 44.33 57.40 23.75
C LYS A 2 44.46 55.93 23.37
N ASN A 3 44.10 55.02 24.29
CA ASN A 3 44.05 53.58 24.03
C ASN A 3 42.79 53.28 23.27
N LEU A 4 42.92 52.82 22.03
CA LEU A 4 41.84 52.35 21.18
C LEU A 4 41.68 50.85 21.44
N LEU A 5 40.62 50.45 22.16
CA LEU A 5 40.21 49.02 22.32
C LEU A 5 39.44 48.62 21.07
N ILE A 6 40.05 47.79 20.24
CA ILE A 6 39.35 47.10 19.11
C ILE A 6 38.71 45.84 19.68
N ALA A 7 37.39 45.82 19.82
CA ALA A 7 36.61 44.62 20.13
C ALA A 7 36.39 43.82 18.85
N THR A 8 37.11 42.73 18.70
CA THR A 8 36.87 41.75 17.61
C THR A 8 35.64 40.93 17.91
N VAL A 9 34.52 41.23 17.25
CA VAL A 9 33.31 40.41 17.28
C VAL A 9 33.56 39.20 16.38
N MET A 10 33.83 38.04 16.99
CA MET A 10 33.94 36.76 16.30
C MET A 10 32.53 36.29 16.01
N ALA A 11 32.03 36.49 14.79
CA ALA A 11 30.78 35.93 14.30
C ALA A 11 30.98 34.42 14.16
N LEU A 12 30.44 33.66 15.10
CA LEU A 12 30.28 32.19 15.00
C LEU A 12 29.25 31.90 13.89
N LEU A 13 29.74 31.76 12.65
CA LEU A 13 28.99 31.12 11.58
C LEU A 13 28.90 29.65 11.91
N GLY A 14 27.85 29.27 12.63
CA GLY A 14 27.48 27.86 12.80
C GLY A 14 27.22 27.29 11.42
N THR A 15 28.10 26.45 10.92
CA THR A 15 27.84 25.59 9.78
C THR A 15 26.77 24.61 10.22
N TYR A 16 25.51 24.84 9.83
CA TYR A 16 24.48 23.85 9.94
C TYR A 16 24.92 22.68 9.05
N ALA A 17 25.48 21.64 9.66
CA ALA A 17 25.70 20.39 8.99
C ALA A 17 24.32 19.88 8.56
N GLN A 18 24.01 19.98 7.28
CA GLN A 18 22.79 19.41 6.74
C GLN A 18 22.90 17.90 6.89
N ALA A 19 22.00 17.31 7.65
CA ALA A 19 21.94 15.85 7.80
C ALA A 19 21.81 15.22 6.40
N ALA A 20 22.53 14.14 6.15
CA ALA A 20 22.38 13.41 4.89
C ALA A 20 20.93 12.91 4.75
N PRO A 21 20.37 12.93 3.54
CA PRO A 21 19.01 12.45 3.31
C PRO A 21 18.83 11.02 3.83
N LEU A 22 17.65 10.71 4.39
CA LEU A 22 17.31 9.34 4.77
C LEU A 22 17.26 8.46 3.52
N HIS A 23 17.79 7.26 3.61
CA HIS A 23 17.61 6.22 2.59
C HIS A 23 16.41 5.35 2.99
N ILE A 24 15.29 5.51 2.29
CA ILE A 24 14.07 4.76 2.54
C ILE A 24 13.91 3.67 1.48
N VAL A 25 13.73 2.44 1.92
CA VAL A 25 13.30 1.34 1.05
C VAL A 25 11.83 1.07 1.37
N ALA A 26 10.97 1.24 0.38
CA ALA A 26 9.55 0.86 0.46
C ALA A 26 9.35 -0.50 -0.19
N CYS A 27 8.64 -1.41 0.48
CA CYS A 27 8.33 -2.71 -0.07
C CYS A 27 7.41 -2.59 -1.28
N GLU A 28 6.32 -1.82 -1.17
CA GLU A 28 5.32 -1.61 -2.20
C GLU A 28 5.24 -0.14 -2.65
N PRO A 29 4.75 0.12 -3.87
CA PRO A 29 4.70 1.48 -4.44
C PRO A 29 3.88 2.48 -3.65
N GLU A 30 2.79 2.08 -3.00
CA GLU A 30 1.98 2.96 -2.17
C GLU A 30 2.75 3.53 -0.98
N TRP A 31 3.60 2.71 -0.36
CA TRP A 31 4.44 3.17 0.75
C TRP A 31 5.60 4.05 0.26
N GLY A 32 6.12 3.77 -0.94
CA GLY A 32 7.08 4.65 -1.59
C GLY A 32 6.49 6.03 -1.89
N ALA A 33 5.27 6.07 -2.43
CA ALA A 33 4.56 7.30 -2.71
C ALA A 33 4.21 8.07 -1.42
N LEU A 34 3.77 7.37 -0.37
CA LEU A 34 3.50 7.99 0.93
C LEU A 34 4.78 8.55 1.57
N ALA A 35 5.88 7.80 1.53
CA ALA A 35 7.17 8.27 2.03
C ALA A 35 7.63 9.52 1.26
N GLN A 36 7.44 9.59 -0.06
CA GLN A 36 7.76 10.75 -0.87
C GLN A 36 6.91 11.98 -0.51
N GLU A 37 5.61 11.79 -0.27
CA GLU A 37 4.71 12.86 0.20
C GLU A 37 5.18 13.45 1.54
N LEU A 38 5.61 12.60 2.47
CA LEU A 38 5.96 13.01 3.82
C LEU A 38 7.41 13.48 3.96
N ALA A 39 8.35 12.86 3.26
CA ALA A 39 9.78 13.15 3.40
C ALA A 39 10.30 14.17 2.37
N GLY A 40 9.63 14.34 1.23
CA GLY A 40 10.04 15.28 0.20
C GLY A 40 11.49 15.09 -0.23
N ASP A 41 12.29 16.15 -0.15
CA ASP A 41 13.71 16.18 -0.49
C ASP A 41 14.64 15.71 0.66
N LYS A 42 14.08 15.38 1.83
CA LYS A 42 14.84 14.88 2.99
C LYS A 42 15.10 13.38 2.94
N ALA A 43 14.60 12.69 1.92
CA ALA A 43 14.85 11.27 1.72
C ALA A 43 15.10 10.93 0.25
N THR A 44 15.84 9.84 0.03
CA THR A 44 15.87 9.11 -1.23
C THR A 44 15.05 7.84 -1.06
N ILE A 45 14.18 7.55 -2.03
CA ILE A 45 13.24 6.43 -1.91
C ILE A 45 13.53 5.39 -3.00
N TYR A 46 13.69 4.15 -2.57
CA TYR A 46 13.78 2.99 -3.44
C TYR A 46 12.57 2.09 -3.20
N THR A 47 11.78 1.80 -4.23
CA THR A 47 10.65 0.89 -4.14
C THR A 47 11.06 -0.50 -4.62
N ALA A 48 10.82 -1.51 -3.79
CA ALA A 48 11.28 -2.88 -4.02
C ALA A 48 10.49 -3.60 -5.12
N THR A 49 9.20 -3.32 -5.21
CA THR A 49 8.26 -3.91 -6.18
C THR A 49 7.74 -2.86 -7.15
N ASN A 50 7.01 -3.29 -8.16
CA ASN A 50 6.22 -2.42 -9.02
C ASN A 50 4.75 -2.88 -9.05
N ALA A 51 3.88 -2.05 -9.56
CA ALA A 51 2.43 -2.24 -9.50
C ALA A 51 1.88 -3.44 -10.30
N LEU A 52 2.69 -4.02 -11.19
CA LEU A 52 2.33 -5.19 -11.99
C LEU A 52 2.98 -6.48 -11.49
N GLN A 53 3.55 -6.45 -10.28
CA GLN A 53 4.10 -7.62 -9.60
C GLN A 53 3.19 -8.02 -8.44
N ASP A 54 3.03 -9.32 -8.24
CA ASP A 54 2.40 -9.86 -7.05
C ASP A 54 3.33 -9.63 -5.84
N PRO A 55 2.91 -8.85 -4.82
CA PRO A 55 3.75 -8.54 -3.68
C PRO A 55 4.07 -9.74 -2.78
N HIS A 56 3.31 -10.84 -2.88
CA HIS A 56 3.60 -12.09 -2.14
C HIS A 56 4.83 -12.80 -2.68
N HIS A 57 5.16 -12.64 -3.98
CA HIS A 57 6.12 -13.45 -4.71
C HIS A 57 7.24 -12.62 -5.36
N ILE A 58 8.12 -12.04 -4.55
CA ILE A 58 9.24 -11.23 -5.01
C ILE A 58 10.56 -11.99 -4.83
N GLN A 59 11.46 -11.86 -5.80
CA GLN A 59 12.80 -12.43 -5.70
C GLN A 59 13.75 -11.50 -4.94
N ALA A 60 14.49 -12.05 -3.98
CA ALA A 60 15.56 -11.37 -3.25
C ALA A 60 16.81 -11.16 -4.12
N ARG A 61 16.73 -10.27 -5.13
CA ARG A 61 17.82 -9.97 -6.05
C ARG A 61 18.93 -9.13 -5.40
N PRO A 62 20.19 -9.22 -5.89
CA PRO A 62 21.33 -8.49 -5.30
C PRO A 62 21.13 -6.96 -5.18
N SER A 63 20.49 -6.33 -6.17
CA SER A 63 20.19 -4.89 -6.12
C SER A 63 19.28 -4.53 -4.96
N LEU A 64 18.29 -5.37 -4.65
CA LEU A 64 17.37 -5.16 -3.55
C LEU A 64 18.06 -5.37 -2.20
N ILE A 65 18.92 -6.40 -2.08
CA ILE A 65 19.75 -6.62 -0.89
C ILE A 65 20.66 -5.42 -0.64
N ALA A 66 21.28 -4.87 -1.69
CA ALA A 66 22.13 -3.68 -1.58
C ALA A 66 21.34 -2.43 -1.14
N ALA A 67 20.11 -2.24 -1.65
CA ALA A 67 19.23 -1.16 -1.23
C ALA A 67 18.90 -1.25 0.28
N VAL A 68 18.49 -2.45 0.75
CA VAL A 68 18.16 -2.68 2.17
C VAL A 68 19.39 -2.54 3.08
N ARG A 69 20.60 -2.92 2.59
CA ARG A 69 21.85 -2.73 3.35
C ARG A 69 22.10 -1.28 3.72
N ASN A 70 21.75 -0.36 2.84
CA ASN A 70 21.99 1.08 3.01
C ASN A 70 20.76 1.83 3.54
N ALA A 71 19.66 1.13 3.82
CA ALA A 71 18.43 1.76 4.26
C ALA A 71 18.55 2.31 5.69
N SER A 72 18.08 3.52 5.89
CA SER A 72 17.81 4.12 7.19
C SER A 72 16.43 3.70 7.71
N LEU A 73 15.50 3.46 6.77
CA LEU A 73 14.12 3.07 7.05
C LEU A 73 13.64 2.08 5.97
N LEU A 74 13.05 0.99 6.40
CA LEU A 74 12.38 -0.01 5.57
C LEU A 74 10.88 0.04 5.90
N VAL A 75 10.06 0.42 4.90
CA VAL A 75 8.61 0.59 5.04
C VAL A 75 7.91 -0.50 4.25
N CYS A 76 7.26 -1.42 4.93
CA CYS A 76 6.56 -2.56 4.34
C CYS A 76 5.10 -2.61 4.81
N THR A 77 4.26 -3.34 4.10
CA THR A 77 2.88 -3.58 4.53
C THR A 77 2.84 -4.36 5.84
N GLY A 78 3.59 -5.44 5.95
CA GLY A 78 3.50 -6.37 7.07
C GLY A 78 2.28 -7.27 6.99
N ALA A 79 1.78 -7.73 8.15
CA ALA A 79 0.71 -8.72 8.21
C ALA A 79 0.97 -9.94 7.30
N GLU A 80 2.23 -10.36 7.24
CA GLU A 80 2.73 -11.52 6.48
C GLU A 80 2.71 -11.38 4.95
N LEU A 81 2.43 -10.20 4.38
CA LEU A 81 2.43 -10.01 2.92
C LEU A 81 3.79 -10.38 2.31
N GLU A 82 4.87 -9.91 2.90
CA GLU A 82 6.23 -10.06 2.38
C GLU A 82 6.97 -11.27 2.95
N THR A 83 6.27 -12.19 3.63
CA THR A 83 6.89 -13.35 4.33
C THR A 83 7.76 -14.21 3.42
N GLY A 84 7.41 -14.32 2.13
CA GLY A 84 8.15 -15.11 1.16
C GLY A 84 9.54 -14.57 0.81
N TRP A 85 9.83 -13.27 1.04
CA TRP A 85 11.03 -12.63 0.54
C TRP A 85 11.71 -11.64 1.51
N LEU A 86 10.97 -10.86 2.27
CA LEU A 86 11.51 -9.82 3.17
C LEU A 86 12.49 -10.37 4.23
N PRO A 87 12.22 -11.51 4.92
CA PRO A 87 13.15 -12.06 5.89
C PRO A 87 14.51 -12.45 5.29
N VAL A 88 14.52 -12.85 4.01
CA VAL A 88 15.77 -13.16 3.28
C VAL A 88 16.55 -11.88 3.04
N LEU A 89 15.90 -10.80 2.60
CA LEU A 89 16.52 -9.50 2.38
C LEU A 89 17.10 -8.92 3.65
N GLN A 90 16.34 -8.92 4.75
CA GLN A 90 16.80 -8.42 6.04
C GLN A 90 18.06 -9.16 6.52
N ARG A 91 18.08 -10.50 6.45
CA ARG A 91 19.27 -11.29 6.82
C ARG A 91 20.46 -11.02 5.92
N GLN A 92 20.26 -11.06 4.58
CA GLN A 92 21.37 -10.92 3.61
C GLN A 92 21.90 -9.49 3.51
N SER A 93 21.09 -8.48 3.84
CA SER A 93 21.53 -7.10 3.89
C SER A 93 22.57 -6.88 4.98
N GLY A 94 22.47 -7.60 6.10
CA GLY A 94 23.32 -7.40 7.27
C GLY A 94 23.10 -6.03 7.96
N ASN A 95 22.03 -5.33 7.64
CA ASN A 95 21.72 -4.01 8.23
C ASN A 95 20.95 -4.20 9.55
N PRO A 96 21.58 -3.89 10.72
CA PRO A 96 20.91 -4.07 12.00
C PRO A 96 19.78 -3.07 12.24
N ALA A 97 19.80 -1.91 11.58
CA ALA A 97 18.84 -0.84 11.82
C ALA A 97 17.42 -1.17 11.32
N VAL A 98 17.30 -2.03 10.31
CA VAL A 98 16.03 -2.38 9.64
C VAL A 98 15.55 -3.79 9.94
N GLN A 99 16.05 -4.40 11.03
CA GLN A 99 15.55 -5.69 11.50
C GLN A 99 14.21 -5.53 12.22
N VAL A 100 13.44 -6.60 12.31
CA VAL A 100 12.16 -6.61 13.04
C VAL A 100 12.36 -6.10 14.47
N GLY A 101 11.51 -5.19 14.92
CA GLY A 101 11.59 -4.56 16.24
C GLY A 101 12.55 -3.36 16.34
N GLN A 102 13.30 -3.05 15.28
CA GLN A 102 14.18 -1.88 15.26
C GLN A 102 13.44 -0.61 14.76
N PRO A 103 13.87 0.58 15.19
CA PRO A 103 13.25 1.84 14.74
C PRO A 103 13.26 2.05 13.22
N GLY A 104 14.25 1.50 12.51
CA GLY A 104 14.36 1.56 11.06
C GLY A 104 13.47 0.56 10.32
N TYR A 105 12.70 -0.30 10.99
CA TYR A 105 11.68 -1.14 10.39
C TYR A 105 10.28 -0.60 10.72
N PHE A 106 9.49 -0.35 9.68
CA PHE A 106 8.13 0.17 9.80
C PHE A 106 7.16 -0.77 9.10
N GLU A 107 6.22 -1.30 9.86
CA GLU A 107 5.16 -2.18 9.39
C GLU A 107 3.84 -1.42 9.38
N ALA A 108 3.31 -1.12 8.19
CA ALA A 108 2.11 -0.30 8.01
C ALA A 108 0.87 -0.92 8.67
N ALA A 109 0.72 -2.25 8.55
CA ALA A 109 -0.41 -2.99 9.12
C ALA A 109 -0.47 -2.96 10.65
N ALA A 110 0.62 -2.56 11.33
CA ALA A 110 0.61 -2.41 12.79
C ALA A 110 -0.28 -1.24 13.27
N TYR A 111 -0.60 -0.29 12.38
CA TYR A 111 -1.34 0.93 12.71
C TYR A 111 -2.80 0.91 12.29
N VAL A 112 -3.28 -0.21 11.73
CA VAL A 112 -4.65 -0.33 11.23
C VAL A 112 -5.37 -1.54 11.84
N ARG A 113 -6.71 -1.46 11.86
CA ARG A 113 -7.53 -2.63 12.22
C ARG A 113 -7.49 -3.63 11.08
N LYS A 114 -7.00 -4.83 11.35
CA LYS A 114 -6.96 -5.90 10.35
C LYS A 114 -8.34 -6.57 10.19
N LEU A 115 -8.68 -6.86 8.95
CA LEU A 115 -9.87 -7.61 8.56
C LEU A 115 -9.50 -9.09 8.28
N GLU A 116 -10.49 -9.93 8.23
CA GLU A 116 -10.34 -11.36 7.87
C GLU A 116 -9.25 -12.10 8.67
N ILE A 117 -9.15 -11.83 9.98
CA ILE A 117 -8.27 -12.59 10.85
C ILE A 117 -8.81 -14.02 10.94
N PRO A 118 -8.06 -15.03 10.49
CA PRO A 118 -8.56 -16.41 10.46
C PRO A 118 -8.69 -16.96 11.88
N THR A 119 -9.78 -17.69 12.14
CA THR A 119 -9.97 -18.38 13.41
C THR A 119 -9.15 -19.68 13.51
N ARG A 120 -8.70 -20.18 12.37
CA ARG A 120 -7.88 -21.38 12.21
C ARG A 120 -6.91 -21.17 11.06
N LEU A 121 -5.68 -21.63 11.20
CA LEU A 121 -4.67 -21.67 10.15
C LEU A 121 -4.52 -23.08 9.63
N ASP A 122 -4.67 -23.26 8.32
CA ASP A 122 -4.36 -24.50 7.63
C ASP A 122 -3.57 -24.17 6.36
N ARG A 123 -2.41 -24.79 6.20
CA ARG A 123 -1.58 -24.61 4.99
C ARG A 123 -2.30 -25.03 3.70
N ALA A 124 -3.33 -25.87 3.82
CA ALA A 124 -4.18 -26.27 2.71
C ALA A 124 -5.11 -25.15 2.24
N ASP A 125 -5.22 -24.03 2.97
CA ASP A 125 -6.15 -22.93 2.65
C ASP A 125 -5.52 -21.84 1.74
N GLY A 126 -4.30 -22.08 1.21
CA GLY A 126 -3.61 -21.14 0.31
C GLY A 126 -2.88 -20.02 1.07
N ASP A 127 -2.76 -18.83 0.45
CA ASP A 127 -2.09 -17.65 1.02
C ASP A 127 -2.97 -16.99 2.11
N VAL A 128 -3.19 -17.72 3.19
CA VAL A 128 -3.91 -17.23 4.36
C VAL A 128 -2.94 -16.63 5.36
N HIS A 129 -3.16 -15.37 5.73
CA HIS A 129 -2.32 -14.60 6.63
C HIS A 129 -2.84 -14.69 8.07
N ALA A 130 -2.02 -15.18 9.00
CA ALA A 130 -2.39 -15.33 10.42
C ALA A 130 -2.77 -14.01 11.09
N ALA A 131 -2.10 -12.93 10.70
CA ALA A 131 -2.35 -11.61 11.24
C ALA A 131 -3.60 -10.91 10.66
N GLY A 132 -4.30 -11.52 9.69
CA GLY A 132 -5.41 -10.96 8.94
C GLY A 132 -4.99 -10.49 7.56
N ASN A 133 -5.95 -10.09 6.74
CA ASN A 133 -5.72 -9.69 5.36
C ASN A 133 -4.72 -8.52 5.27
N PRO A 134 -3.63 -8.62 4.48
CA PRO A 134 -2.59 -7.60 4.43
C PRO A 134 -2.89 -6.43 3.49
N HIS A 135 -3.91 -6.50 2.62
CA HIS A 135 -4.15 -5.53 1.55
C HIS A 135 -4.80 -4.23 2.05
N ILE A 136 -4.23 -3.69 3.13
CA ILE A 136 -4.72 -2.52 3.89
C ILE A 136 -4.76 -1.24 3.07
N GLN A 137 -3.90 -1.12 2.06
CA GLN A 137 -3.73 0.07 1.22
C GLN A 137 -4.94 0.36 0.32
N THR A 138 -5.85 -0.58 0.17
CA THR A 138 -7.04 -0.41 -0.66
C THR A 138 -8.15 0.44 -0.01
N ASP A 139 -7.93 0.88 1.24
CA ASP A 139 -8.80 1.80 1.98
C ASP A 139 -8.05 3.11 2.29
N PRO A 140 -8.52 4.27 1.81
CA PRO A 140 -7.86 5.56 2.06
C PRO A 140 -7.87 5.96 3.55
N ARG A 141 -8.77 5.40 4.36
CA ARG A 141 -8.80 5.61 5.81
C ARG A 141 -7.56 5.00 6.48
N ASN A 142 -7.12 3.84 6.00
CA ASN A 142 -5.91 3.18 6.46
C ASN A 142 -4.65 3.96 6.06
N ILE A 143 -4.60 4.49 4.84
CA ILE A 143 -3.49 5.36 4.39
C ILE A 143 -3.33 6.56 5.32
N ALA A 144 -4.44 7.19 5.76
CA ALA A 144 -4.38 8.31 6.70
C ALA A 144 -3.75 7.92 8.06
N LEU A 145 -4.10 6.74 8.61
CA LEU A 145 -3.53 6.24 9.86
C LEU A 145 -2.04 5.92 9.73
N VAL A 146 -1.66 5.28 8.62
CA VAL A 146 -0.26 4.96 8.32
C VAL A 146 0.55 6.23 8.10
N ALA A 147 -0.01 7.26 7.45
CA ALA A 147 0.65 8.54 7.22
C ALA A 147 1.01 9.25 8.53
N ASP A 148 0.10 9.29 9.50
CA ASP A 148 0.37 9.84 10.84
C ASP A 148 1.53 9.11 11.53
N ALA A 149 1.48 7.77 11.51
CA ALA A 149 2.51 6.95 12.14
C ALA A 149 3.88 7.08 11.44
N LEU A 150 3.89 7.13 10.10
CA LEU A 150 5.12 7.26 9.32
C LEU A 150 5.75 8.65 9.50
N ALA A 151 4.97 9.72 9.55
CA ALA A 151 5.46 11.07 9.84
C ALA A 151 6.15 11.16 11.22
N LYS A 152 5.56 10.52 12.23
CA LYS A 152 6.16 10.41 13.57
C LYS A 152 7.46 9.58 13.55
N ARG A 153 7.50 8.50 12.77
CA ARG A 153 8.70 7.68 12.60
C ARG A 153 9.83 8.46 11.92
N LEU A 154 9.53 9.20 10.84
CA LEU A 154 10.49 10.07 10.16
C LEU A 154 11.06 11.12 11.12
N SER A 155 10.21 11.78 11.89
CA SER A 155 10.62 12.77 12.90
C SER A 155 11.50 12.17 14.00
N ALA A 156 11.26 10.90 14.38
CA ALA A 156 12.09 10.23 15.38
C ALA A 156 13.45 9.80 14.83
N LEU A 157 13.54 9.41 13.56
CA LEU A 157 14.80 9.00 12.92
C LEU A 157 15.67 10.19 12.51
N ASP A 158 15.06 11.32 12.20
CA ASP A 158 15.71 12.55 11.77
C ASP A 158 15.12 13.75 12.49
N ALA A 159 15.48 13.88 13.76
CA ALA A 159 14.97 14.91 14.66
C ALA A 159 15.30 16.35 14.19
N ALA A 160 16.40 16.53 13.44
CA ALA A 160 16.77 17.82 12.88
C ALA A 160 15.74 18.35 11.86
N ASN A 161 15.04 17.45 11.16
CA ASN A 161 14.02 17.77 10.18
C ASN A 161 12.58 17.49 10.68
N ALA A 162 12.37 17.25 11.98
CA ALA A 162 11.07 16.89 12.53
C ALA A 162 9.96 17.91 12.19
N ALA A 163 10.24 19.20 12.26
CA ALA A 163 9.30 20.26 11.89
C ALA A 163 8.91 20.23 10.40
N PHE A 164 9.83 19.85 9.54
CA PHE A 164 9.58 19.68 8.10
C PHE A 164 8.61 18.53 7.86
N TYR A 165 8.85 17.35 8.47
CA TYR A 165 7.95 16.20 8.36
C TYR A 165 6.55 16.48 8.92
N ALA A 166 6.47 17.19 10.05
CA ALA A 166 5.20 17.59 10.63
C ALA A 166 4.40 18.53 9.70
N ALA A 167 5.06 19.50 9.07
CA ALA A 167 4.42 20.41 8.13
C ALA A 167 3.94 19.68 6.86
N ARG A 168 4.75 18.75 6.31
CA ARG A 168 4.38 17.92 5.17
C ARG A 168 3.18 17.04 5.48
N TYR A 169 3.17 16.41 6.66
CA TYR A 169 2.04 15.60 7.11
C TYR A 169 0.77 16.44 7.25
N ALA A 170 0.84 17.62 7.83
CA ALA A 170 -0.33 18.51 8.00
C ALA A 170 -0.93 18.89 6.64
N ASP A 171 -0.10 19.23 5.65
CA ASP A 171 -0.54 19.51 4.28
C ASP A 171 -1.17 18.26 3.64
N PHE A 172 -0.47 17.12 3.66
CA PHE A 172 -0.99 15.87 3.13
C PHE A 172 -2.32 15.50 3.77
N SER A 173 -2.42 15.52 5.11
CA SER A 173 -3.62 15.18 5.85
C SER A 173 -4.82 16.04 5.46
N THR A 174 -4.61 17.36 5.29
CA THR A 174 -5.67 18.29 4.85
C THR A 174 -6.18 17.94 3.46
N ARG A 175 -5.27 17.74 2.50
CA ARG A 175 -5.62 17.35 1.12
C ARG A 175 -6.28 15.99 1.08
N TRP A 176 -5.78 15.04 1.88
CA TRP A 176 -6.29 13.66 1.93
C TRP A 176 -7.71 13.58 2.48
N GLN A 177 -7.99 14.29 3.58
CA GLN A 177 -9.35 14.38 4.13
C GLN A 177 -10.35 14.96 3.12
N ALA A 178 -9.98 16.04 2.43
CA ALA A 178 -10.82 16.60 1.39
C ALA A 178 -11.06 15.62 0.23
N ALA A 179 -10.05 14.83 -0.14
CA ALA A 179 -10.15 13.81 -1.16
C ALA A 179 -11.05 12.63 -0.69
N GLN A 180 -10.90 12.15 0.53
CA GLN A 180 -11.77 11.10 1.10
C GLN A 180 -13.25 11.49 1.03
N LEU A 181 -13.61 12.71 1.42
CA LEU A 181 -14.98 13.20 1.32
C LEU A 181 -15.52 13.21 -0.13
N ARG A 182 -14.68 13.57 -1.10
CA ARG A 182 -15.05 13.51 -2.52
C ARG A 182 -15.28 12.08 -2.99
N TRP A 183 -14.38 11.15 -2.64
CA TRP A 183 -14.48 9.75 -3.02
C TRP A 183 -15.71 9.08 -2.39
N GLU A 184 -15.96 9.30 -1.11
CA GLU A 184 -17.14 8.76 -0.41
C GLU A 184 -18.45 9.28 -1.02
N LYS A 185 -18.50 10.57 -1.34
CA LYS A 185 -19.67 11.16 -2.04
C LYS A 185 -19.86 10.55 -3.42
N ALA A 186 -18.79 10.40 -4.20
CA ALA A 186 -18.86 9.84 -5.55
C ALA A 186 -19.25 8.35 -5.52
N ALA A 187 -18.73 7.60 -4.55
CA ALA A 187 -18.96 6.17 -4.40
C ALA A 187 -20.27 5.81 -3.67
N ALA A 188 -21.01 6.79 -3.14
CA ALA A 188 -22.25 6.51 -2.40
C ALA A 188 -23.24 5.57 -3.12
N PRO A 189 -23.41 5.63 -4.48
CA PRO A 189 -24.28 4.71 -5.21
C PRO A 189 -23.80 3.26 -5.21
N LEU A 190 -22.53 2.99 -4.87
CA LEU A 190 -21.95 1.64 -4.87
C LEU A 190 -22.35 0.81 -3.65
N ARG A 191 -22.88 1.44 -2.61
CA ARG A 191 -23.23 0.73 -1.36
C ARG A 191 -24.22 -0.42 -1.61
N GLY A 192 -23.81 -1.60 -1.16
CA GLY A 192 -24.59 -2.83 -1.35
C GLY A 192 -24.41 -3.47 -2.72
N THR A 193 -23.62 -2.91 -3.62
CA THR A 193 -23.37 -3.49 -4.96
C THR A 193 -22.73 -4.88 -4.81
N PRO A 194 -23.34 -5.94 -5.37
CA PRO A 194 -22.77 -7.28 -5.33
C PRO A 194 -21.66 -7.40 -6.37
N ILE A 195 -20.51 -7.91 -5.93
CA ILE A 195 -19.31 -8.05 -6.75
C ILE A 195 -18.71 -9.45 -6.68
N VAL A 196 -17.98 -9.81 -7.73
CA VAL A 196 -17.04 -10.94 -7.73
C VAL A 196 -15.63 -10.37 -7.63
N VAL A 197 -14.79 -10.95 -6.81
CA VAL A 197 -13.36 -10.63 -6.76
C VAL A 197 -12.54 -11.78 -7.33
N GLN A 198 -11.40 -11.51 -7.95
CA GLN A 198 -10.53 -12.59 -8.42
C GLN A 198 -9.75 -13.19 -7.26
N HIS A 199 -8.89 -12.42 -6.64
CA HIS A 199 -8.17 -12.72 -5.40
C HIS A 199 -8.80 -11.94 -4.24
N LYS A 200 -8.67 -12.42 -3.00
CA LYS A 200 -9.13 -11.70 -1.79
C LYS A 200 -8.26 -10.48 -1.45
N ALA A 201 -8.06 -9.63 -2.46
CA ALA A 201 -7.22 -8.44 -2.37
C ALA A 201 -7.98 -7.17 -1.92
N PHE A 202 -9.30 -7.21 -1.85
CA PHE A 202 -10.11 -5.99 -1.70
C PHE A 202 -11.04 -5.93 -0.47
N PRO A 203 -10.81 -6.65 0.64
CA PRO A 203 -11.76 -6.60 1.76
C PRO A 203 -11.85 -5.20 2.39
N TYR A 204 -10.77 -4.43 2.40
CA TYR A 204 -10.78 -3.06 2.92
C TYR A 204 -11.51 -2.08 1.99
N LEU A 205 -11.34 -2.22 0.67
CA LEU A 205 -12.14 -1.48 -0.32
C LEU A 205 -13.62 -1.78 -0.17
N GLN A 206 -13.96 -3.06 0.05
CA GLN A 206 -15.34 -3.51 0.27
C GLN A 206 -15.92 -2.92 1.56
N ASP A 207 -15.17 -2.96 2.66
CA ASP A 207 -15.58 -2.36 3.95
C ASP A 207 -15.80 -0.85 3.81
N TRP A 208 -14.88 -0.15 3.13
CA TRP A 208 -14.98 1.30 2.92
C TRP A 208 -16.18 1.69 2.07
N LEU A 209 -16.37 1.05 0.92
CA LEU A 209 -17.41 1.42 -0.05
C LEU A 209 -18.75 0.71 0.18
N GLY A 210 -18.79 -0.27 1.10
CA GLY A 210 -19.99 -1.08 1.36
C GLY A 210 -20.32 -2.03 0.21
N LEU A 211 -19.34 -2.51 -0.55
CA LEU A 211 -19.53 -3.52 -1.60
C LEU A 211 -19.80 -4.89 -0.96
N LYS A 212 -20.50 -5.76 -1.69
CA LYS A 212 -20.86 -7.11 -1.22
C LYS A 212 -20.20 -8.16 -2.10
N GLU A 213 -19.20 -8.84 -1.57
CA GLU A 213 -18.61 -10.00 -2.24
C GLU A 213 -19.63 -11.16 -2.26
N VAL A 214 -19.94 -11.67 -3.45
CA VAL A 214 -20.82 -12.82 -3.65
C VAL A 214 -20.06 -14.07 -4.10
N ALA A 215 -18.89 -13.92 -4.67
CA ALA A 215 -18.00 -15.00 -5.05
C ALA A 215 -16.54 -14.50 -5.20
N THR A 216 -15.60 -15.45 -5.11
CA THR A 216 -14.20 -15.29 -5.52
C THR A 216 -13.93 -16.17 -6.73
N LEU A 217 -13.02 -15.73 -7.61
CA LEU A 217 -12.56 -16.56 -8.74
C LEU A 217 -11.50 -17.57 -8.32
N GLU A 218 -10.71 -17.26 -7.30
CA GLU A 218 -9.81 -18.23 -6.71
C GLU A 218 -10.56 -19.14 -5.73
N PRO A 219 -10.44 -20.46 -5.84
CA PRO A 219 -11.06 -21.40 -4.90
C PRO A 219 -10.46 -21.29 -3.50
N LYS A 220 -9.19 -20.87 -3.42
CA LYS A 220 -8.42 -20.50 -2.23
C LYS A 220 -7.46 -19.39 -2.61
N PRO A 221 -7.09 -18.47 -1.69
CA PRO A 221 -6.14 -17.40 -1.97
C PRO A 221 -4.85 -17.92 -2.61
N GLY A 222 -4.41 -17.32 -3.72
CA GLY A 222 -3.21 -17.72 -4.45
C GLY A 222 -3.34 -19.00 -5.29
N VAL A 223 -4.53 -19.60 -5.38
CA VAL A 223 -4.76 -20.82 -6.18
C VAL A 223 -5.55 -20.48 -7.45
N GLU A 224 -4.92 -20.65 -8.59
CA GLU A 224 -5.56 -20.43 -9.91
C GLU A 224 -6.83 -21.26 -10.08
N PRO A 225 -7.93 -20.67 -10.61
CA PRO A 225 -9.18 -21.39 -10.79
C PRO A 225 -9.12 -22.40 -11.93
N SER A 226 -9.65 -23.59 -11.69
CA SER A 226 -9.94 -24.55 -12.76
C SER A 226 -11.17 -24.14 -13.57
N SER A 227 -11.31 -24.64 -14.80
CA SER A 227 -12.50 -24.42 -15.64
C SER A 227 -13.79 -24.93 -14.95
N ALA A 228 -13.69 -26.03 -14.20
CA ALA A 228 -14.83 -26.57 -13.43
C ALA A 228 -15.26 -25.59 -12.33
N TYR A 229 -14.31 -25.06 -11.56
CA TYR A 229 -14.60 -24.08 -10.52
C TYR A 229 -15.21 -22.78 -11.09
N LEU A 230 -14.70 -22.29 -12.22
CA LEU A 230 -15.30 -21.13 -12.89
C LEU A 230 -16.74 -21.38 -13.33
N ALA A 231 -17.06 -22.61 -13.80
CA ALA A 231 -18.43 -22.99 -14.13
C ALA A 231 -19.32 -23.03 -12.89
N GLU A 232 -18.83 -23.48 -11.74
CA GLU A 232 -19.53 -23.44 -10.45
C GLU A 232 -19.82 -22.00 -10.02
N VAL A 233 -18.83 -21.10 -10.14
CA VAL A 233 -19.02 -19.67 -9.86
C VAL A 233 -20.09 -19.07 -10.78
N LEU A 234 -20.06 -19.37 -12.08
CA LEU A 234 -21.06 -18.91 -13.04
C LEU A 234 -22.48 -19.40 -12.65
N ALA A 235 -22.62 -20.67 -12.27
CA ALA A 235 -23.89 -21.21 -11.82
C ALA A 235 -24.39 -20.53 -10.53
N ARG A 236 -23.49 -20.24 -9.58
CA ARG A 236 -23.82 -19.48 -8.36
C ARG A 236 -24.38 -18.11 -8.66
N LEU A 237 -23.83 -17.41 -9.68
CA LEU A 237 -24.29 -16.08 -10.07
C LEU A 237 -25.71 -16.06 -10.66
N GLN A 238 -26.27 -17.21 -11.06
CA GLN A 238 -27.69 -17.32 -11.44
C GLN A 238 -28.61 -17.14 -10.23
N ALA A 239 -28.23 -17.63 -9.06
CA ALA A 239 -28.99 -17.49 -7.82
C ALA A 239 -28.64 -16.20 -7.05
N THR A 240 -27.40 -15.75 -7.14
CA THR A 240 -26.88 -14.56 -6.45
C THR A 240 -26.14 -13.68 -7.47
N PRO A 241 -26.87 -12.86 -8.25
CA PRO A 241 -26.27 -12.06 -9.31
C PRO A 241 -25.24 -11.04 -8.79
N ALA A 242 -24.12 -10.91 -9.51
CA ALA A 242 -23.16 -9.83 -9.33
C ALA A 242 -23.39 -8.73 -10.37
N ARG A 243 -22.95 -7.50 -10.07
CA ARG A 243 -22.98 -6.37 -11.00
C ARG A 243 -21.68 -6.21 -11.76
N LEU A 244 -20.55 -6.58 -11.16
CA LEU A 244 -19.21 -6.44 -11.75
C LEU A 244 -18.22 -7.43 -11.12
N ILE A 245 -17.12 -7.65 -11.82
CA ILE A 245 -15.97 -8.42 -11.37
C ILE A 245 -14.81 -7.46 -11.19
N ILE A 246 -14.06 -7.57 -10.11
CA ILE A 246 -12.84 -6.79 -9.89
C ILE A 246 -11.62 -7.70 -9.70
N ARG A 247 -10.48 -7.28 -10.22
CA ARG A 247 -9.18 -7.88 -10.00
C ARG A 247 -8.10 -6.82 -9.83
N ALA A 248 -6.99 -7.18 -9.21
CA ALA A 248 -5.81 -6.34 -9.20
C ALA A 248 -5.15 -6.30 -10.58
N ALA A 249 -4.48 -5.19 -10.91
CA ALA A 249 -3.83 -5.02 -12.21
C ALA A 249 -2.76 -6.07 -12.51
N TYR A 250 -2.13 -6.65 -11.47
CA TYR A 250 -1.12 -7.70 -11.63
C TYR A 250 -1.71 -9.11 -11.86
N ASN A 251 -2.99 -9.33 -11.56
CA ASN A 251 -3.61 -10.63 -11.77
C ASN A 251 -3.81 -10.95 -13.27
N ASP A 252 -3.71 -12.23 -13.62
CA ASP A 252 -4.11 -12.71 -14.95
C ASP A 252 -5.59 -12.39 -15.22
N GLY A 253 -5.88 -11.72 -16.34
CA GLY A 253 -7.24 -11.34 -16.71
C GLY A 253 -8.13 -12.47 -17.20
N ARG A 254 -7.56 -13.59 -17.66
CA ARG A 254 -8.31 -14.67 -18.31
C ARG A 254 -9.49 -15.22 -17.51
N PRO A 255 -9.38 -15.51 -16.19
CA PRO A 255 -10.52 -15.96 -15.40
C PRO A 255 -11.65 -14.95 -15.31
N SER A 256 -11.30 -13.68 -15.03
CA SER A 256 -12.29 -12.60 -14.90
C SER A 256 -12.97 -12.29 -16.23
N GLU A 257 -12.25 -12.29 -17.34
CA GLU A 257 -12.78 -12.07 -18.69
C GLU A 257 -13.67 -13.23 -19.15
N TRP A 258 -13.28 -14.47 -18.85
CA TRP A 258 -14.10 -15.65 -19.11
C TRP A 258 -15.46 -15.57 -18.42
N LEU A 259 -15.48 -15.20 -17.12
CA LEU A 259 -16.71 -15.05 -16.36
C LEU A 259 -17.54 -13.85 -16.86
N ALA A 260 -16.89 -12.71 -17.13
CA ALA A 260 -17.53 -11.50 -17.60
C ALA A 260 -18.36 -11.72 -18.88
N GLN A 261 -17.77 -12.42 -19.85
CA GLN A 261 -18.44 -12.74 -21.13
C GLN A 261 -19.69 -13.61 -20.91
N ARG A 262 -19.63 -14.61 -20.01
CA ARG A 262 -20.72 -15.57 -19.78
C ARG A 262 -21.79 -15.02 -18.87
N ALA A 263 -21.41 -14.31 -17.82
CA ALA A 263 -22.33 -13.65 -16.91
C ALA A 263 -22.89 -12.32 -17.44
N ARG A 264 -22.30 -11.78 -18.54
CA ARG A 264 -22.64 -10.49 -19.15
C ARG A 264 -22.55 -9.33 -18.16
N ILE A 265 -21.49 -9.32 -17.36
CA ILE A 265 -21.15 -8.24 -16.41
C ILE A 265 -19.74 -7.74 -16.68
N PRO A 266 -19.43 -6.47 -16.40
CA PRO A 266 -18.10 -5.93 -16.64
C PRO A 266 -17.05 -6.57 -15.71
N ALA A 267 -15.82 -6.75 -16.25
CA ALA A 267 -14.63 -7.07 -15.46
C ALA A 267 -13.68 -5.88 -15.45
N LEU A 268 -13.26 -5.46 -14.28
CA LEU A 268 -12.37 -4.32 -14.08
C LEU A 268 -11.02 -4.80 -13.56
N ALA A 269 -9.94 -4.33 -14.21
CA ALA A 269 -8.60 -4.37 -13.66
C ALA A 269 -8.35 -3.07 -12.90
N LEU A 270 -8.51 -3.10 -11.58
CA LEU A 270 -8.29 -1.91 -10.75
C LEU A 270 -6.80 -1.69 -10.52
N PRO A 271 -6.32 -0.43 -10.46
CA PRO A 271 -4.98 -0.15 -9.99
C PRO A 271 -4.90 -0.54 -8.51
N PHE A 272 -4.11 -1.56 -8.22
CA PHE A 272 -3.99 -2.10 -6.86
C PHE A 272 -3.09 -1.26 -5.97
N THR A 273 -2.15 -0.57 -6.59
CA THR A 273 -1.19 0.34 -5.99
C THR A 273 -0.83 1.47 -6.98
N VAL A 274 -0.02 2.40 -6.54
CA VAL A 274 0.52 3.48 -7.38
C VAL A 274 1.30 2.90 -8.56
N GLY A 275 1.00 3.37 -9.77
CA GLY A 275 1.58 2.87 -11.01
C GLY A 275 0.80 1.69 -11.63
N GLY A 276 -0.32 1.26 -11.05
CA GLY A 276 -1.14 0.16 -11.59
C GLY A 276 -1.79 0.46 -12.94
N ASN A 277 -1.89 1.72 -13.31
CA ASN A 277 -2.23 2.20 -14.65
C ASN A 277 -1.77 3.66 -14.81
N ASP A 278 -2.00 4.25 -16.00
CA ASP A 278 -1.56 5.60 -16.35
C ASP A 278 -2.22 6.73 -15.53
N ARG A 279 -3.31 6.46 -14.84
CA ARG A 279 -4.03 7.43 -14.01
C ARG A 279 -3.62 7.35 -12.54
N ALA A 280 -3.25 6.17 -12.06
CA ALA A 280 -2.81 5.92 -10.69
C ALA A 280 -1.34 6.31 -10.47
N LYS A 281 -0.94 7.55 -10.83
CA LYS A 281 0.46 8.01 -10.78
C LYS A 281 0.95 8.35 -9.37
N ASP A 282 0.02 8.60 -8.46
CA ASP A 282 0.24 8.90 -7.05
C ASP A 282 -0.92 8.33 -6.22
N LEU A 283 -0.88 8.53 -4.92
CA LEU A 283 -1.93 8.03 -4.00
C LEU A 283 -3.30 8.63 -4.30
N PHE A 284 -3.38 9.90 -4.68
CA PHE A 284 -4.67 10.54 -5.01
C PHE A 284 -5.24 9.97 -6.30
N GLY A 285 -4.42 9.87 -7.35
CA GLY A 285 -4.80 9.28 -8.63
C GLY A 285 -5.21 7.81 -8.52
N LEU A 286 -4.58 7.05 -7.60
CA LEU A 286 -4.96 5.68 -7.31
C LEU A 286 -6.44 5.56 -6.89
N PHE A 287 -6.87 6.38 -5.93
CA PHE A 287 -8.25 6.35 -5.45
C PHE A 287 -9.23 7.09 -6.37
N ASP A 288 -8.81 8.19 -6.99
CA ASP A 288 -9.62 8.90 -8.00
C ASP A 288 -10.01 7.93 -9.13
N ASP A 289 -9.05 7.18 -9.67
CA ASP A 289 -9.31 6.22 -10.76
C ASP A 289 -10.08 4.99 -10.29
N THR A 290 -9.76 4.43 -9.13
CA THR A 290 -10.48 3.27 -8.55
C THR A 290 -11.96 3.60 -8.38
N VAL A 291 -12.29 4.72 -7.75
CA VAL A 291 -13.68 5.14 -7.54
C VAL A 291 -14.38 5.44 -8.88
N ALA A 292 -13.71 6.13 -9.79
CA ALA A 292 -14.29 6.46 -11.10
C ALA A 292 -14.64 5.20 -11.91
N GLN A 293 -13.72 4.21 -11.97
CA GLN A 293 -13.96 2.95 -12.68
C GLN A 293 -15.15 2.17 -12.09
N LEU A 294 -15.20 2.04 -10.76
CA LEU A 294 -16.27 1.32 -10.06
C LEU A 294 -17.64 2.01 -10.30
N VAL A 295 -17.71 3.33 -10.14
CA VAL A 295 -18.94 4.09 -10.35
C VAL A 295 -19.42 4.01 -11.80
N GLN A 296 -18.50 4.06 -12.76
CA GLN A 296 -18.85 3.95 -14.17
C GLN A 296 -19.39 2.56 -14.53
N ALA A 297 -18.75 1.50 -14.04
CA ALA A 297 -19.13 0.12 -14.36
C ALA A 297 -20.41 -0.35 -13.64
N ALA A 298 -20.77 0.29 -12.54
CA ALA A 298 -21.98 -0.04 -11.77
C ALA A 298 -23.25 0.64 -12.31
N LYS A 299 -23.15 1.53 -13.31
CA LYS A 299 -24.30 2.12 -14.01
C LYS A 299 -24.98 1.13 -14.92
#